data_1b8643ac55ab86e25d06ebfb1d56818a
#
_entry.id   1b8643ac55ab86e25d06ebfb1d56818a
#
_cell.length_a   1.000
_cell.length_b   1.000
_cell.length_c   1.000
_cell.angle_alpha   90.00
_cell.angle_beta   90.00
_cell.angle_gamma   90.00
#
_symmetry.space_group_name_H-M   'P 1'
#
loop_
_entity.id
_entity.type
_entity.pdbx_description
1 polymer ?
#
loop_
_entity_poly.entity_id
_entity_poly.type
_entity_poly.pdbx_seq_one_letter_code
_entity_poly.pdbx_strand_id
1 'polypeptide(L)'
;MADPLLDIRDLSCSLGGRSILRDVSLQVQPGETIALLGRSGSGKTTLLKTVNGLVPLTSGSIHFEGRAAADWNPIDLRRRMGYIIQDDGLFPHWTVEANVALVPSLQKWSAERIAARVAELLDAVGLPPSEFRARYPRSLSGGQRQRVGIARALAADPPLLLCDEPFAALDPITRLDLQRLFLDLRNRVRKTALFVTHDIREAMLVGTRIALLHEGALELLATPQEFRGAGTPEARAFLATLELPQ
;
A
#
# COMPACT_ATOMS: atom_id res chain seq x y z
N MET A 1 -16.92 -19.04 -5.09
CA MET A 1 -16.28 -17.76 -4.71
C MET A 1 -14.96 -17.71 -5.45
N ALA A 2 -14.53 -16.56 -5.95
CA ALA A 2 -13.22 -16.44 -6.58
C ALA A 2 -12.12 -16.68 -5.53
N ASP A 3 -10.98 -17.26 -5.94
CA ASP A 3 -9.85 -17.44 -5.05
C ASP A 3 -9.29 -16.08 -4.63
N PRO A 4 -8.89 -15.88 -3.36
CA PRO A 4 -8.32 -14.64 -2.90
C PRO A 4 -6.98 -14.38 -3.59
N LEU A 5 -6.69 -13.11 -3.91
CA LEU A 5 -5.39 -12.71 -4.45
C LEU A 5 -4.28 -12.88 -3.41
N LEU A 6 -4.60 -12.53 -2.16
CA LEU A 6 -3.71 -12.70 -1.01
C LEU A 6 -4.48 -13.42 0.10
N ASP A 7 -3.91 -14.49 0.64
CA ASP A 7 -4.47 -15.27 1.74
C ASP A 7 -3.40 -15.44 2.83
N ILE A 8 -3.65 -14.83 3.97
CA ILE A 8 -2.81 -14.85 5.17
C ILE A 8 -3.49 -15.74 6.19
N ARG A 9 -2.78 -16.76 6.71
CA ARG A 9 -3.35 -17.75 7.64
C ARG A 9 -2.48 -17.85 8.89
N ASP A 10 -3.06 -17.54 10.03
CA ASP A 10 -2.51 -17.70 11.39
C ASP A 10 -1.08 -17.14 11.50
N LEU A 11 -0.86 -15.99 10.82
CA LEU A 11 0.46 -15.39 10.69
C LEU A 11 0.90 -14.81 12.01
N SER A 12 2.04 -15.28 12.50
CA SER A 12 2.75 -14.70 13.64
C SER A 12 4.16 -14.27 13.23
N CYS A 13 4.62 -13.16 13.81
CA CYS A 13 5.93 -12.60 13.53
C CYS A 13 6.57 -12.07 14.81
N SER A 14 7.83 -12.45 15.05
CA SER A 14 8.63 -11.96 16.17
C SER A 14 9.92 -11.32 15.65
N LEU A 15 10.29 -10.16 16.19
CA LEU A 15 11.52 -9.44 15.89
C LEU A 15 12.29 -9.16 17.17
N GLY A 16 13.57 -9.57 17.22
CA GLY A 16 14.42 -9.36 18.40
C GLY A 16 13.83 -10.00 19.67
N GLY A 17 13.17 -11.15 19.56
CA GLY A 17 12.52 -11.83 20.68
C GLY A 17 11.17 -11.25 21.12
N ARG A 18 10.71 -10.16 20.46
CA ARG A 18 9.44 -9.52 20.77
C ARG A 18 8.38 -9.95 19.75
N SER A 19 7.23 -10.44 20.23
CA SER A 19 6.08 -10.74 19.37
C SER A 19 5.49 -9.45 18.83
N ILE A 20 5.42 -9.34 17.50
CA ILE A 20 4.88 -8.16 16.80
C ILE A 20 3.51 -8.47 16.18
N LEU A 21 3.34 -9.66 15.59
CA LEU A 21 2.08 -10.14 15.05
C LEU A 21 1.71 -11.47 15.69
N ARG A 22 0.42 -11.67 15.95
CA ARG A 22 -0.13 -12.85 16.63
C ARG A 22 -1.36 -13.34 15.89
N ASP A 23 -1.25 -14.52 15.28
CA ASP A 23 -2.33 -15.29 14.65
C ASP A 23 -3.23 -14.46 13.71
N VAL A 24 -2.61 -13.60 12.89
CA VAL A 24 -3.33 -12.75 11.94
C VAL A 24 -3.78 -13.58 10.75
N SER A 25 -5.10 -13.67 10.53
CA SER A 25 -5.69 -14.30 9.35
C SER A 25 -6.52 -13.28 8.56
N LEU A 26 -6.23 -13.13 7.25
CA LEU A 26 -6.82 -12.12 6.39
C LEU A 26 -6.83 -12.58 4.95
N GLN A 27 -7.98 -12.49 4.29
CA GLN A 27 -8.11 -12.72 2.85
C GLN A 27 -8.43 -11.42 2.12
N VAL A 28 -7.73 -11.18 1.00
CA VAL A 28 -7.92 -10.02 0.14
C VAL A 28 -8.35 -10.48 -1.25
N GLN A 29 -9.54 -10.06 -1.67
CA GLN A 29 -10.11 -10.44 -2.96
C GLN A 29 -9.53 -9.56 -4.10
N PRO A 30 -9.49 -10.04 -5.34
CA PRO A 30 -9.10 -9.22 -6.49
C PRO A 30 -9.93 -7.93 -6.57
N GLY A 31 -9.24 -6.78 -6.73
CA GLY A 31 -9.87 -5.45 -6.81
C GLY A 31 -10.29 -4.86 -5.46
N GLU A 32 -10.04 -5.55 -4.36
CA GLU A 32 -10.35 -5.09 -3.01
C GLU A 32 -9.25 -4.19 -2.45
N THR A 33 -9.61 -3.19 -1.66
CA THR A 33 -8.69 -2.40 -0.83
C THR A 33 -8.98 -2.67 0.64
N ILE A 34 -8.05 -3.36 1.32
CA ILE A 34 -8.11 -3.50 2.78
C ILE A 34 -7.33 -2.35 3.43
N ALA A 35 -8.02 -1.49 4.17
CA ALA A 35 -7.39 -0.48 5.01
C ALA A 35 -6.95 -1.11 6.33
N LEU A 36 -5.64 -1.24 6.55
CA LEU A 36 -5.04 -1.70 7.80
C LEU A 36 -4.98 -0.52 8.77
N LEU A 37 -5.95 -0.43 9.67
CA LEU A 37 -6.08 0.61 10.69
C LEU A 37 -5.48 0.14 12.02
N GLY A 38 -4.94 1.03 12.81
CA GLY A 38 -4.45 0.74 14.16
C GLY A 38 -3.46 1.78 14.65
N ARG A 39 -3.20 1.83 15.96
CA ARG A 39 -2.25 2.76 16.57
C ARG A 39 -0.81 2.52 16.08
N SER A 40 0.07 3.48 16.32
CA SER A 40 1.51 3.27 16.09
C SER A 40 1.99 2.06 16.91
N GLY A 41 2.81 1.21 16.30
CA GLY A 41 3.32 0.00 16.93
C GLY A 41 2.35 -1.21 16.93
N SER A 42 1.14 -1.13 16.35
CA SER A 42 0.20 -2.26 16.28
C SER A 42 0.61 -3.38 15.31
N GLY A 43 1.69 -3.21 14.52
CA GLY A 43 2.20 -4.24 13.62
C GLY A 43 1.86 -4.06 12.13
N LYS A 44 1.14 -3.00 11.73
CA LYS A 44 0.68 -2.77 10.33
C LYS A 44 1.81 -2.82 9.30
N THR A 45 2.85 -2.01 9.48
CA THR A 45 4.03 -1.99 8.60
C THR A 45 4.76 -3.34 8.61
N THR A 46 4.81 -4.02 9.76
CA THR A 46 5.39 -5.37 9.85
C THR A 46 4.59 -6.36 9.02
N LEU A 47 3.25 -6.31 9.08
CA LEU A 47 2.39 -7.15 8.26
C LEU A 47 2.64 -6.92 6.76
N LEU A 48 2.71 -5.65 6.31
CA LEU A 48 3.07 -5.33 4.92
C LEU A 48 4.44 -5.91 4.52
N LYS A 49 5.44 -5.71 5.37
CA LYS A 49 6.81 -6.21 5.12
C LYS A 49 6.89 -7.74 5.15
N THR A 50 6.03 -8.41 5.90
CA THR A 50 5.96 -9.87 5.90
C THR A 50 5.31 -10.38 4.62
N VAL A 51 4.27 -9.69 4.11
CA VAL A 51 3.60 -10.06 2.84
C VAL A 51 4.57 -10.03 1.66
N ASN A 52 5.47 -9.06 1.56
CA ASN A 52 6.45 -9.00 0.48
C ASN A 52 7.78 -9.69 0.78
N GLY A 53 7.84 -10.47 1.88
CA GLY A 53 9.01 -11.25 2.27
C GLY A 53 10.22 -10.43 2.69
N LEU A 54 10.04 -9.17 3.12
CA LEU A 54 11.11 -8.34 3.73
C LEU A 54 11.34 -8.68 5.20
N VAL A 55 10.30 -9.18 5.88
CA VAL A 55 10.36 -9.64 7.26
C VAL A 55 9.90 -11.10 7.26
N PRO A 56 10.66 -12.03 7.87
CA PRO A 56 10.25 -13.42 7.95
C PRO A 56 9.08 -13.59 8.91
N LEU A 57 8.16 -14.49 8.60
CA LEU A 57 7.14 -14.96 9.54
C LEU A 57 7.77 -15.96 10.53
N THR A 58 7.21 -16.04 11.74
CA THR A 58 7.60 -17.04 12.76
C THR A 58 6.75 -18.31 12.63
N SER A 59 5.46 -18.15 12.34
CA SER A 59 4.52 -19.24 12.08
C SER A 59 3.38 -18.77 11.17
N GLY A 60 2.54 -19.71 10.72
CA GLY A 60 1.48 -19.46 9.76
C GLY A 60 1.94 -19.52 8.31
N SER A 61 1.14 -19.01 7.40
CA SER A 61 1.46 -19.01 5.97
C SER A 61 0.87 -17.81 5.24
N ILE A 62 1.49 -17.46 4.11
CA ILE A 62 1.00 -16.45 3.17
C ILE A 62 0.92 -17.10 1.81
N HIS A 63 -0.23 -16.98 1.14
CA HIS A 63 -0.42 -17.39 -0.25
C HIS A 63 -0.73 -16.14 -1.09
N PHE A 64 -0.04 -16.02 -2.20
CA PHE A 64 -0.22 -14.95 -3.16
C PHE A 64 -0.47 -15.55 -4.56
N GLU A 65 -1.56 -15.15 -5.21
CA GLU A 65 -2.01 -15.74 -6.48
C GLU A 65 -2.14 -17.27 -6.39
N GLY A 66 -2.69 -17.77 -5.27
CA GLY A 66 -2.89 -19.22 -5.02
C GLY A 66 -1.62 -20.00 -4.68
N ARG A 67 -0.43 -19.40 -4.70
CA ARG A 67 0.86 -20.04 -4.42
C ARG A 67 1.42 -19.58 -3.09
N ALA A 68 1.99 -20.51 -2.30
CA ALA A 68 2.65 -20.13 -1.04
C ALA A 68 3.81 -19.15 -1.28
N ALA A 69 3.88 -18.08 -0.51
CA ALA A 69 4.93 -17.05 -0.65
C ALA A 69 6.34 -17.64 -0.47
N ALA A 70 6.48 -18.67 0.35
CA ALA A 70 7.73 -19.39 0.55
C ALA A 70 8.26 -20.12 -0.70
N ASP A 71 7.36 -20.46 -1.64
CA ASP A 71 7.71 -21.16 -2.88
C ASP A 71 8.12 -20.20 -4.01
N TRP A 72 7.91 -18.89 -3.83
CA TRP A 72 8.31 -17.89 -4.80
C TRP A 72 9.81 -17.60 -4.71
N ASN A 73 10.42 -17.32 -5.86
CA ASN A 73 11.68 -16.57 -5.84
C ASN A 73 11.40 -15.19 -5.21
N PRO A 74 12.14 -14.75 -4.17
CA PRO A 74 11.85 -13.50 -3.47
C PRO A 74 11.89 -12.25 -4.37
N ILE A 75 12.72 -12.26 -5.41
CA ILE A 75 12.81 -11.15 -6.38
C ILE A 75 11.54 -11.10 -7.22
N ASP A 76 11.08 -12.26 -7.69
CA ASP A 76 9.89 -12.34 -8.55
C ASP A 76 8.62 -12.01 -7.75
N LEU A 77 8.52 -12.48 -6.51
CA LEU A 77 7.43 -12.11 -5.61
C LEU A 77 7.34 -10.58 -5.46
N ARG A 78 8.46 -9.91 -5.13
CA ARG A 78 8.49 -8.45 -4.94
C ARG A 78 8.20 -7.68 -6.22
N ARG A 79 8.60 -8.18 -7.39
CA ARG A 79 8.31 -7.55 -8.70
C ARG A 79 6.83 -7.62 -9.06
N ARG A 80 6.07 -8.53 -8.45
CA ARG A 80 4.62 -8.63 -8.64
C ARG A 80 3.83 -7.76 -7.66
N MET A 81 4.48 -7.10 -6.72
CA MET A 81 3.88 -6.20 -5.75
C MET A 81 4.40 -4.79 -5.94
N GLY A 82 3.51 -3.82 -6.11
CA GLY A 82 3.87 -2.40 -6.05
C GLY A 82 3.96 -1.97 -4.59
N TYR A 83 5.04 -1.27 -4.21
CA TYR A 83 5.22 -0.80 -2.84
C TYR A 83 5.33 0.72 -2.80
N ILE A 84 4.37 1.36 -2.13
CA ILE A 84 4.34 2.79 -1.84
C ILE A 84 4.73 2.94 -0.38
N ILE A 85 5.91 3.51 -0.13
CA ILE A 85 6.45 3.70 1.22
C ILE A 85 6.08 5.06 1.79
N GLN A 86 6.15 5.20 3.09
CA GLN A 86 5.80 6.41 3.84
C GLN A 86 6.61 7.64 3.39
N ASP A 87 7.92 7.48 3.26
CA ASP A 87 8.79 8.43 2.59
C ASP A 87 8.83 8.09 1.10
N ASP A 88 8.86 9.06 0.22
CA ASP A 88 8.79 8.83 -1.24
C ASP A 88 9.79 7.77 -1.76
N GLY A 89 10.91 7.57 -1.06
CA GLY A 89 11.94 6.56 -1.34
C GLY A 89 12.48 6.61 -2.76
N LEU A 90 12.43 7.78 -3.40
CA LEU A 90 12.97 7.97 -4.73
C LEU A 90 14.49 7.96 -4.71
N PHE A 91 15.10 7.44 -5.76
CA PHE A 91 16.54 7.53 -5.94
C PHE A 91 16.91 8.98 -6.28
N PRO A 92 17.60 9.71 -5.39
CA PRO A 92 17.77 11.15 -5.51
C PRO A 92 18.65 11.58 -6.68
N HIS A 93 19.51 10.67 -7.16
CA HIS A 93 20.42 10.87 -8.29
C HIS A 93 19.84 10.38 -9.63
N TRP A 94 18.59 9.91 -9.65
CA TRP A 94 17.88 9.48 -10.85
C TRP A 94 16.79 10.50 -11.22
N THR A 95 16.52 10.61 -12.51
CA THR A 95 15.37 11.40 -12.97
C THR A 95 14.05 10.77 -12.55
N VAL A 96 12.97 11.52 -12.65
CA VAL A 96 11.59 11.02 -12.47
C VAL A 96 11.33 9.83 -13.38
N GLU A 97 11.67 9.94 -14.67
CA GLU A 97 11.55 8.84 -15.63
C GLU A 97 12.30 7.59 -15.17
N ALA A 98 13.56 7.72 -14.79
CA ALA A 98 14.38 6.60 -14.33
C ALA A 98 13.83 5.95 -13.05
N ASN A 99 13.30 6.75 -12.12
CA ASN A 99 12.63 6.23 -10.92
C ASN A 99 11.39 5.41 -11.28
N VAL A 100 10.52 5.90 -12.16
CA VAL A 100 9.30 5.18 -12.57
C VAL A 100 9.65 3.94 -13.42
N ALA A 101 10.64 4.05 -14.31
CA ALA A 101 11.07 2.97 -15.19
C ALA A 101 11.77 1.79 -14.49
N LEU A 102 12.12 1.92 -13.21
CA LEU A 102 12.98 0.95 -12.51
C LEU A 102 12.53 -0.50 -12.65
N VAL A 103 11.31 -0.82 -12.20
CA VAL A 103 10.83 -2.20 -12.20
C VAL A 103 10.59 -2.74 -13.61
N PRO A 104 9.96 -1.99 -14.54
CA PRO A 104 9.90 -2.38 -15.96
C PRO A 104 11.27 -2.68 -16.57
N SER A 105 12.31 -1.88 -16.27
CA SER A 105 13.68 -2.12 -16.74
C SER A 105 14.28 -3.40 -16.17
N LEU A 106 14.06 -3.68 -14.87
CA LEU A 106 14.48 -4.94 -14.24
C LEU A 106 13.75 -6.15 -14.82
N GLN A 107 12.54 -5.96 -15.34
CA GLN A 107 11.77 -6.97 -16.05
C GLN A 107 12.11 -7.05 -17.54
N LYS A 108 13.10 -6.28 -18.02
CA LYS A 108 13.60 -6.25 -19.41
C LYS A 108 12.52 -5.90 -20.44
N TRP A 109 11.62 -4.97 -20.11
CA TRP A 109 10.68 -4.42 -21.09
C TRP A 109 11.44 -3.63 -22.17
N SER A 110 10.87 -3.52 -23.37
CA SER A 110 11.49 -2.70 -24.41
C SER A 110 11.49 -1.22 -24.03
N ALA A 111 12.45 -0.47 -24.56
CA ALA A 111 12.59 0.97 -24.28
C ALA A 111 11.32 1.75 -24.66
N GLU A 112 10.71 1.40 -25.79
CA GLU A 112 9.48 2.03 -26.29
C GLU A 112 8.31 1.77 -25.32
N ARG A 113 8.16 0.53 -24.84
CA ARG A 113 7.12 0.16 -23.88
C ARG A 113 7.32 0.89 -22.55
N ILE A 114 8.55 0.99 -22.08
CA ILE A 114 8.89 1.73 -20.84
C ILE A 114 8.54 3.20 -21.01
N ALA A 115 8.98 3.84 -22.10
CA ALA A 115 8.73 5.26 -22.35
C ALA A 115 7.23 5.58 -22.41
N ALA A 116 6.45 4.75 -23.10
CA ALA A 116 4.99 4.88 -23.18
C ALA A 116 4.34 4.73 -21.78
N ARG A 117 4.76 3.70 -21.01
CA ARG A 117 4.21 3.44 -19.68
C ARG A 117 4.55 4.55 -18.68
N VAL A 118 5.77 5.08 -18.72
CA VAL A 118 6.18 6.22 -17.89
C VAL A 118 5.33 7.44 -18.21
N ALA A 119 5.14 7.76 -19.50
CA ALA A 119 4.31 8.90 -19.90
C ALA A 119 2.86 8.74 -19.42
N GLU A 120 2.24 7.59 -19.67
CA GLU A 120 0.89 7.24 -19.18
C GLU A 120 0.75 7.46 -17.69
N LEU A 121 1.69 6.95 -16.89
CA LEU A 121 1.59 7.01 -15.43
C LEU A 121 1.86 8.41 -14.88
N LEU A 122 2.80 9.16 -15.48
CA LEU A 122 3.03 10.54 -15.08
C LEU A 122 1.81 11.40 -15.35
N ASP A 123 1.15 11.25 -16.50
CA ASP A 123 -0.12 11.92 -16.79
C ASP A 123 -1.21 11.48 -15.80
N ALA A 124 -1.33 10.19 -15.50
CA ALA A 124 -2.31 9.65 -14.57
C ALA A 124 -2.15 10.19 -13.13
N VAL A 125 -0.92 10.51 -12.72
CA VAL A 125 -0.66 11.13 -11.41
C VAL A 125 -0.63 12.68 -11.46
N GLY A 126 -1.00 13.29 -12.58
CA GLY A 126 -1.07 14.74 -12.75
C GLY A 126 0.29 15.44 -12.80
N LEU A 127 1.29 14.76 -13.37
CA LEU A 127 2.65 15.27 -13.61
C LEU A 127 2.96 15.20 -15.13
N PRO A 128 2.64 16.24 -15.94
CA PRO A 128 2.86 16.21 -17.38
C PRO A 128 4.27 15.75 -17.76
N PRO A 129 4.43 14.70 -18.59
CA PRO A 129 5.75 14.10 -18.91
C PRO A 129 6.72 15.08 -19.53
N SER A 130 6.22 16.01 -20.39
CA SER A 130 7.03 17.05 -21.04
C SER A 130 7.76 17.95 -20.05
N GLU A 131 7.21 18.10 -18.85
CA GLU A 131 7.72 18.97 -17.80
C GLU A 131 8.50 18.20 -16.73
N PHE A 132 8.03 16.99 -16.36
CA PHE A 132 8.50 16.31 -15.15
C PHE A 132 9.48 15.16 -15.41
N ARG A 133 9.44 14.49 -16.58
CA ARG A 133 10.22 13.27 -16.81
C ARG A 133 11.73 13.43 -16.59
N ALA A 134 12.29 14.57 -16.96
CA ALA A 134 13.73 14.85 -16.85
C ALA A 134 14.14 15.48 -15.50
N ARG A 135 13.16 15.84 -14.65
CA ARG A 135 13.45 16.42 -13.34
C ARG A 135 14.05 15.39 -12.38
N TYR A 136 14.74 15.90 -11.38
CA TYR A 136 15.27 15.10 -10.26
C TYR A 136 14.41 15.29 -9.02
N PRO A 137 14.35 14.31 -8.09
CA PRO A 137 13.54 14.41 -6.86
C PRO A 137 13.76 15.69 -6.04
N ARG A 138 15.00 16.21 -6.00
CA ARG A 138 15.36 17.45 -5.30
C ARG A 138 14.64 18.71 -5.81
N SER A 139 14.15 18.69 -7.05
CA SER A 139 13.41 19.81 -7.66
C SER A 139 11.90 19.68 -7.53
N LEU A 140 11.41 18.68 -6.83
CA LEU A 140 9.99 18.37 -6.65
C LEU A 140 9.52 18.75 -5.24
N SER A 141 8.24 19.16 -5.13
CA SER A 141 7.58 19.27 -3.82
C SER A 141 7.36 17.88 -3.20
N GLY A 142 7.07 17.81 -1.90
CA GLY A 142 6.76 16.55 -1.21
C GLY A 142 5.62 15.77 -1.89
N GLY A 143 4.52 16.47 -2.22
CA GLY A 143 3.39 15.85 -2.92
C GLY A 143 3.74 15.39 -4.34
N GLN A 144 4.58 16.13 -5.06
CA GLN A 144 5.06 15.70 -6.38
C GLN A 144 5.95 14.46 -6.27
N ARG A 145 6.85 14.40 -5.27
CA ARG A 145 7.65 13.17 -5.03
C ARG A 145 6.76 11.97 -4.72
N GLN A 146 5.73 12.16 -3.88
CA GLN A 146 4.79 11.08 -3.57
C GLN A 146 4.02 10.60 -4.81
N ARG A 147 3.60 11.51 -5.71
CA ARG A 147 2.98 11.15 -7.00
C ARG A 147 3.92 10.32 -7.86
N VAL A 148 5.21 10.65 -7.91
CA VAL A 148 6.23 9.83 -8.62
C VAL A 148 6.37 8.47 -7.94
N GLY A 149 6.35 8.38 -6.61
CA GLY A 149 6.37 7.12 -5.85
C GLY A 149 5.18 6.20 -6.21
N ILE A 150 3.98 6.79 -6.33
CA ILE A 150 2.78 6.07 -6.77
C ILE A 150 2.94 5.58 -8.22
N ALA A 151 3.39 6.44 -9.14
CA ALA A 151 3.64 6.07 -10.53
C ALA A 151 4.66 4.92 -10.63
N ARG A 152 5.76 4.98 -9.86
CA ARG A 152 6.76 3.91 -9.78
C ARG A 152 6.18 2.59 -9.30
N ALA A 153 5.35 2.62 -8.26
CA ALA A 153 4.71 1.41 -7.72
C ALA A 153 3.76 0.75 -8.74
N LEU A 154 3.12 1.53 -9.59
CA LEU A 154 2.21 1.07 -10.64
C LEU A 154 2.91 0.67 -11.95
N ALA A 155 4.20 0.99 -12.12
CA ALA A 155 4.88 0.94 -13.41
C ALA A 155 4.90 -0.47 -14.05
N ALA A 156 5.15 -1.50 -13.26
CA ALA A 156 5.17 -2.89 -13.72
C ALA A 156 3.78 -3.56 -13.77
N ASP A 157 2.71 -2.78 -13.60
CA ASP A 157 1.33 -3.27 -13.58
C ASP A 157 1.07 -4.37 -12.54
N PRO A 158 1.48 -4.19 -11.26
CA PRO A 158 1.36 -5.24 -10.25
C PRO A 158 -0.10 -5.53 -9.93
N PRO A 159 -0.47 -6.82 -9.63
CA PRO A 159 -1.81 -7.17 -9.17
C PRO A 159 -2.11 -6.68 -7.74
N LEU A 160 -1.08 -6.49 -6.89
CA LEU A 160 -1.21 -6.05 -5.51
C LEU A 160 -0.38 -4.78 -5.25
N LEU A 161 -1.00 -3.81 -4.60
CA LEU A 161 -0.33 -2.62 -4.06
C LEU A 161 -0.20 -2.74 -2.54
N LEU A 162 0.98 -2.49 -2.03
CA LEU A 162 1.27 -2.35 -0.61
C LEU A 162 1.55 -0.87 -0.34
N CYS A 163 0.68 -0.22 0.44
CA CYS A 163 0.76 1.21 0.71
C CYS A 163 1.02 1.41 2.21
N ASP A 164 2.19 1.92 2.57
CA ASP A 164 2.60 2.13 3.95
C ASP A 164 2.52 3.62 4.29
N GLU A 165 1.40 4.04 4.90
CA GLU A 165 1.09 5.42 5.27
C GLU A 165 1.39 6.45 4.15
N PRO A 166 0.88 6.27 2.92
CA PRO A 166 1.32 7.03 1.76
C PRO A 166 1.02 8.54 1.82
N PHE A 167 0.20 8.98 2.79
CA PHE A 167 -0.22 10.38 2.91
C PHE A 167 0.24 11.05 4.22
N ALA A 168 0.98 10.35 5.08
CA ALA A 168 1.29 10.82 6.45
C ALA A 168 2.13 12.10 6.50
N ALA A 169 3.08 12.29 5.59
CA ALA A 169 4.05 13.40 5.60
C ALA A 169 3.61 14.62 4.76
N LEU A 170 2.30 14.77 4.49
CA LEU A 170 1.77 15.78 3.58
C LEU A 170 0.92 16.82 4.32
N ASP A 171 0.96 18.06 3.82
CA ASP A 171 0.01 19.08 4.24
C ASP A 171 -1.44 18.70 3.90
N PRO A 172 -2.45 19.26 4.58
CA PRO A 172 -3.85 18.84 4.43
C PRO A 172 -4.39 18.94 3.00
N ILE A 173 -3.99 19.97 2.24
CA ILE A 173 -4.49 20.18 0.87
C ILE A 173 -3.89 19.13 -0.07
N THR A 174 -2.56 18.98 -0.04
CA THR A 174 -1.85 17.97 -0.84
C THR A 174 -2.31 16.55 -0.50
N ARG A 175 -2.59 16.28 0.79
CA ARG A 175 -3.14 15.00 1.24
C ARG A 175 -4.50 14.72 0.59
N LEU A 176 -5.41 15.68 0.61
CA LEU A 176 -6.73 15.54 -0.01
C LEU A 176 -6.64 15.28 -1.51
N ASP A 177 -5.75 15.99 -2.21
CA ASP A 177 -5.55 15.80 -3.65
C ASP A 177 -4.99 14.41 -3.98
N LEU A 178 -4.07 13.90 -3.15
CA LEU A 178 -3.52 12.55 -3.32
C LEU A 178 -4.52 11.44 -2.94
N GLN A 179 -5.37 11.66 -1.95
CA GLN A 179 -6.46 10.74 -1.63
C GLN A 179 -7.44 10.63 -2.81
N ARG A 180 -7.84 11.75 -3.41
CA ARG A 180 -8.68 11.77 -4.62
C ARG A 180 -8.03 11.05 -5.78
N LEU A 181 -6.75 11.35 -6.04
CA LEU A 181 -5.97 10.68 -7.06
C LEU A 181 -5.92 9.15 -6.83
N PHE A 182 -5.68 8.71 -5.59
CA PHE A 182 -5.66 7.29 -5.25
C PHE A 182 -7.01 6.61 -5.52
N LEU A 183 -8.11 7.27 -5.15
CA LEU A 183 -9.47 6.78 -5.41
C LEU A 183 -9.75 6.67 -6.91
N ASP A 184 -9.37 7.68 -7.69
CA ASP A 184 -9.53 7.68 -9.14
C ASP A 184 -8.72 6.54 -9.79
N LEU A 185 -7.46 6.38 -9.38
CA LEU A 185 -6.61 5.28 -9.85
C LEU A 185 -7.18 3.91 -9.45
N ARG A 186 -7.63 3.74 -8.19
CA ARG A 186 -8.28 2.52 -7.74
C ARG A 186 -9.49 2.16 -8.62
N ASN A 187 -10.36 3.13 -8.90
CA ASN A 187 -11.57 2.91 -9.66
C ASN A 187 -11.28 2.60 -11.13
N ARG A 188 -10.26 3.24 -11.73
CA ARG A 188 -9.88 3.03 -13.14
C ARG A 188 -9.12 1.72 -13.34
N VAL A 189 -8.18 1.39 -12.46
CA VAL A 189 -7.24 0.27 -12.66
C VAL A 189 -7.67 -0.98 -11.92
N ARG A 190 -8.67 -0.89 -11.02
CA ARG A 190 -9.21 -1.97 -10.19
C ARG A 190 -8.13 -2.81 -9.52
N LYS A 191 -7.06 -2.17 -9.02
CA LYS A 191 -5.98 -2.86 -8.32
C LYS A 191 -6.39 -3.27 -6.92
N THR A 192 -5.88 -4.39 -6.49
CA THR A 192 -5.98 -4.84 -5.10
C THR A 192 -4.96 -4.08 -4.26
N ALA A 193 -5.31 -3.70 -3.04
CA ALA A 193 -4.39 -2.99 -2.17
C ALA A 193 -4.50 -3.40 -0.69
N LEU A 194 -3.36 -3.46 -0.03
CA LEU A 194 -3.24 -3.33 1.42
C LEU A 194 -2.77 -1.91 1.72
N PHE A 195 -3.59 -1.16 2.43
CA PHE A 195 -3.37 0.26 2.69
C PHE A 195 -3.25 0.50 4.18
N VAL A 196 -2.04 0.79 4.66
CA VAL A 196 -1.77 1.12 6.06
C VAL A 196 -2.06 2.57 6.33
N THR A 197 -2.81 2.82 7.39
CA THR A 197 -3.03 4.16 7.93
C THR A 197 -3.28 4.11 9.44
N HIS A 198 -3.06 5.23 10.11
CA HIS A 198 -3.51 5.46 11.49
C HIS A 198 -4.71 6.42 11.55
N ASP A 199 -5.17 6.92 10.41
CA ASP A 199 -6.32 7.83 10.29
C ASP A 199 -7.56 7.06 9.84
N ILE A 200 -8.58 7.04 10.70
CA ILE A 200 -9.87 6.39 10.41
C ILE A 200 -10.59 7.03 9.23
N ARG A 201 -10.42 8.36 9.00
CA ARG A 201 -11.05 9.04 7.86
C ARG A 201 -10.47 8.52 6.55
N GLU A 202 -9.15 8.30 6.50
CA GLU A 202 -8.50 7.67 5.36
C GLU A 202 -8.98 6.23 5.18
N ALA A 203 -9.02 5.44 6.26
CA ALA A 203 -9.48 4.06 6.20
C ALA A 203 -10.91 3.95 5.67
N MET A 204 -11.82 4.83 6.13
CA MET A 204 -13.19 4.91 5.68
C MET A 204 -13.31 5.35 4.21
N LEU A 205 -12.40 6.21 3.74
CA LEU A 205 -12.41 6.76 2.39
C LEU A 205 -11.87 5.77 1.36
N VAL A 206 -10.73 5.13 1.66
CA VAL A 206 -10.03 4.30 0.67
C VAL A 206 -10.37 2.81 0.78
N GLY A 207 -10.76 2.32 1.95
CA GLY A 207 -11.01 0.90 2.20
C GLY A 207 -12.34 0.41 1.64
N THR A 208 -12.35 -0.75 1.01
CA THR A 208 -13.56 -1.55 0.79
C THR A 208 -13.92 -2.32 2.06
N ARG A 209 -12.90 -2.77 2.80
CA ARG A 209 -12.98 -3.23 4.19
C ARG A 209 -11.86 -2.60 5.01
N ILE A 210 -12.07 -2.54 6.32
CA ILE A 210 -11.14 -2.03 7.32
C ILE A 210 -10.74 -3.20 8.21
N ALA A 211 -9.44 -3.47 8.30
CA ALA A 211 -8.83 -4.43 9.20
C ALA A 211 -8.21 -3.67 10.37
N LEU A 212 -8.81 -3.72 11.55
CA LEU A 212 -8.30 -3.08 12.75
C LEU A 212 -7.28 -3.99 13.42
N LEU A 213 -6.02 -3.55 13.45
CA LEU A 213 -4.94 -4.21 14.19
C LEU A 213 -4.76 -3.55 15.55
N HIS A 214 -4.86 -4.37 16.60
CA HIS A 214 -4.58 -3.97 17.97
C HIS A 214 -3.57 -4.93 18.59
N GLU A 215 -2.48 -4.40 19.15
CA GLU A 215 -1.42 -5.17 19.80
C GLU A 215 -0.95 -6.42 19.03
N GLY A 216 -0.82 -6.30 17.71
CA GLY A 216 -0.34 -7.38 16.84
C GLY A 216 -1.39 -8.41 16.43
N ALA A 217 -2.64 -8.28 16.84
CA ALA A 217 -3.74 -9.15 16.45
C ALA A 217 -4.78 -8.41 15.59
N LEU A 218 -5.49 -9.14 14.73
CA LEU A 218 -6.63 -8.62 13.99
C LEU A 218 -7.85 -8.64 14.91
N GLU A 219 -8.29 -7.44 15.37
CA GLU A 219 -9.44 -7.30 16.25
C GLU A 219 -10.75 -7.32 15.49
N LEU A 220 -10.78 -6.68 14.33
CA LEU A 220 -12.00 -6.51 13.53
C LEU A 220 -11.65 -6.46 12.04
N LEU A 221 -12.47 -7.10 11.22
CA LEU A 221 -12.49 -6.94 9.77
C LEU A 221 -13.92 -6.64 9.35
N ALA A 222 -14.20 -5.45 8.84
CA ALA A 222 -15.54 -4.96 8.55
C ALA A 222 -15.55 -4.01 7.34
N THR A 223 -16.68 -3.86 6.68
CA THR A 223 -16.88 -2.76 5.74
C THR A 223 -16.88 -1.42 6.48
N PRO A 224 -16.63 -0.27 5.80
CA PRO A 224 -16.73 1.05 6.44
C PRO A 224 -18.09 1.31 7.12
N GLN A 225 -19.17 0.77 6.57
CA GLN A 225 -20.50 0.89 7.15
C GLN A 225 -20.65 0.07 8.44
N GLU A 226 -20.23 -1.18 8.44
CA GLU A 226 -20.25 -2.05 9.62
C GLU A 226 -19.31 -1.54 10.71
N PHE A 227 -18.15 -1.00 10.32
CA PHE A 227 -17.18 -0.43 11.27
C PHE A 227 -17.78 0.73 12.10
N ARG A 228 -18.67 1.54 11.51
CA ARG A 228 -19.37 2.62 12.22
C ARG A 228 -20.22 2.10 13.39
N GLY A 229 -20.68 0.86 13.34
CA GLY A 229 -21.44 0.19 14.40
C GLY A 229 -20.58 -0.68 15.32
N ALA A 230 -19.26 -0.67 15.15
CA ALA A 230 -18.38 -1.56 15.91
C ALA A 230 -18.37 -1.25 17.40
N GLY A 231 -18.44 -2.31 18.20
CA GLY A 231 -18.57 -2.23 19.67
C GLY A 231 -17.29 -2.45 20.46
N THR A 232 -16.18 -2.84 19.79
CA THR A 232 -14.92 -3.10 20.50
C THR A 232 -14.29 -1.82 21.05
N PRO A 233 -13.53 -1.88 22.15
CA PRO A 233 -12.96 -0.69 22.76
C PRO A 233 -12.07 0.10 21.81
N GLU A 234 -11.23 -0.58 21.02
CA GLU A 234 -10.31 0.10 20.10
C GLU A 234 -11.07 0.71 18.92
N ALA A 235 -12.06 0.01 18.34
CA ALA A 235 -12.89 0.57 17.28
C ALA A 235 -13.65 1.82 17.74
N ARG A 236 -14.22 1.80 18.96
CA ARG A 236 -14.87 2.97 19.55
C ARG A 236 -13.91 4.14 19.75
N ALA A 237 -12.67 3.87 20.19
CA ALA A 237 -11.66 4.91 20.34
C ALA A 237 -11.34 5.60 19.01
N PHE A 238 -11.24 4.84 17.91
CA PHE A 238 -11.09 5.41 16.58
C PHE A 238 -12.34 6.19 16.12
N LEU A 239 -13.53 5.64 16.31
CA LEU A 239 -14.78 6.31 15.93
C LEU A 239 -14.97 7.64 16.65
N ALA A 240 -14.60 7.73 17.93
CA ALA A 240 -14.67 8.98 18.69
C ALA A 240 -13.82 10.11 18.07
N THR A 241 -12.74 9.78 17.34
CA THR A 241 -11.94 10.80 16.63
C THR A 241 -12.63 11.41 15.41
N LEU A 242 -13.69 10.77 14.87
CA LEU A 242 -14.49 11.33 13.79
C LEU A 242 -15.42 12.46 14.27
N GLU A 243 -15.82 12.43 15.54
CA GLU A 243 -16.77 13.38 16.14
C GLU A 243 -16.09 14.65 16.64
N LEU A 244 -14.77 14.64 16.80
CA LEU A 244 -13.99 15.81 17.23
C LEU A 244 -13.86 16.80 16.09
N PRO A 245 -14.20 18.10 16.30
CA PRO A 245 -13.91 19.15 15.31
C PRO A 245 -12.40 19.26 15.10
N GLN A 246 -11.99 19.49 13.87
CA GLN A 246 -10.59 19.75 13.48
C GLN A 246 -10.20 21.21 13.76
#